data_2e23568254245a1a1984837b220bfe33
#
_entry.id   2e23568254245a1a1984837b220bfe33
#
_cell.length_a   1.000
_cell.length_b   1.000
_cell.length_c   1.000
_cell.angle_alpha   90.00
_cell.angle_beta   90.00
_cell.angle_gamma   90.00
#
_symmetry.space_group_name_H-M   'P 1'
#
loop_
_entity.id
_entity.type
_entity.pdbx_description
1 polymer ?
#
loop_
_entity_poly.entity_id
_entity_poly.type
_entity_poly.pdbx_seq_one_letter_code
_entity_poly.pdbx_strand_id
1 'polypeptide(L)'
;MSAPAGEVQIGETLVRLERVYKVYRIADTGVAALGGVTFDVARGEFVAVVGPSGSGKSSILNLVGGLDRPTAGSVEVAGHDLGRLSDEELTKYRKERVGFVWQGTARNLVPYLSLAENVDLPLLATDRSVGDRRTRVRGLLDLVGLSDRAGSLPWMLSGGEQQRAAVAVALANMPSVVLADEPTAELDSASGERVLEAFRAACADFGTTVIMVTHDLLAAARADRTLRLLDGRIRHTPQPGHVDESGNLVVPEEVLSALAGSELEVEVAEGEVRIRKRREQKYG
;
A
#
# COMPACT_ATOMS: atom_id res chain seq x y z
N MET A 1 34.61 18.41 9.39
CA MET A 1 33.45 19.09 8.77
C MET A 1 32.46 18.01 8.41
N SER A 2 31.49 17.76 9.29
CA SER A 2 30.45 16.77 9.08
C SER A 2 29.37 17.36 8.19
N ALA A 3 28.99 16.64 7.13
CA ALA A 3 27.85 16.98 6.29
C ALA A 3 26.56 16.85 7.11
N PRO A 4 25.57 17.73 6.93
CA PRO A 4 24.31 17.64 7.62
C PRO A 4 23.52 16.41 7.10
N ALA A 5 22.82 15.75 8.03
CA ALA A 5 21.91 14.66 7.76
C ALA A 5 20.90 15.06 6.68
N GLY A 6 20.69 14.16 5.70
CA GLY A 6 19.90 14.45 4.52
C GLY A 6 18.49 14.90 4.87
N GLU A 7 18.13 16.07 4.37
CA GLU A 7 16.75 16.49 4.20
C GLU A 7 16.03 15.41 3.37
N VAL A 8 15.02 14.77 3.95
CA VAL A 8 14.07 13.97 3.19
C VAL A 8 13.44 14.93 2.18
N GLN A 9 13.84 14.84 0.93
CA GLN A 9 13.16 15.54 -0.15
C GLN A 9 11.72 14.99 -0.14
N ILE A 10 10.77 15.82 0.28
CA ILE A 10 9.35 15.55 0.17
C ILE A 10 9.09 15.44 -1.34
N GLY A 11 8.99 14.21 -1.85
CA GLY A 11 8.71 13.94 -3.25
C GLY A 11 7.35 14.54 -3.63
N GLU A 12 7.13 14.76 -4.93
CA GLU A 12 5.83 15.21 -5.47
C GLU A 12 4.70 14.32 -4.95
N THR A 13 3.69 14.92 -4.32
CA THR A 13 2.50 14.20 -3.85
C THR A 13 1.77 13.56 -5.03
N LEU A 14 1.61 12.23 -5.01
CA LEU A 14 0.87 11.50 -6.02
C LEU A 14 -0.59 11.28 -5.62
N VAL A 15 -0.84 10.95 -4.35
CA VAL A 15 -2.18 10.68 -3.81
C VAL A 15 -2.46 11.63 -2.65
N ARG A 16 -3.62 12.29 -2.66
CA ARG A 16 -4.07 13.16 -1.58
C ARG A 16 -5.53 12.88 -1.26
N LEU A 17 -5.80 12.60 -0.01
CA LEU A 17 -7.15 12.53 0.54
C LEU A 17 -7.33 13.69 1.51
N GLU A 18 -8.38 14.50 1.32
CA GLU A 18 -8.69 15.63 2.21
C GLU A 18 -10.09 15.49 2.78
N ARG A 19 -10.17 15.28 4.11
CA ARG A 19 -11.41 15.15 4.88
C ARG A 19 -12.43 14.22 4.22
N VAL A 20 -11.97 13.03 3.78
CA VAL A 20 -12.77 12.07 3.03
C VAL A 20 -13.74 11.35 3.95
N TYR A 21 -15.02 11.44 3.62
CA TYR A 21 -16.11 10.67 4.24
C TYR A 21 -16.64 9.66 3.23
N LYS A 22 -16.91 8.44 3.71
CA LYS A 22 -17.62 7.43 2.92
C LYS A 22 -18.70 6.77 3.76
N VAL A 23 -19.94 6.87 3.28
CA VAL A 23 -21.11 6.26 3.90
C VAL A 23 -21.74 5.31 2.87
N TYR A 24 -21.90 4.05 3.25
CA TYR A 24 -22.66 3.07 2.48
C TYR A 24 -24.08 2.99 3.01
N ARG A 25 -25.07 2.97 2.12
CA ARG A 25 -26.46 2.75 2.47
C ARG A 25 -26.75 1.25 2.42
N ILE A 26 -27.17 0.68 3.54
CA ILE A 26 -27.61 -0.71 3.66
C ILE A 26 -29.06 -0.66 4.15
N ALA A 27 -30.01 -0.94 3.25
CA ALA A 27 -31.43 -0.69 3.47
C ALA A 27 -31.66 0.76 3.92
N ASP A 28 -32.33 0.98 5.06
CA ASP A 28 -32.66 2.31 5.59
C ASP A 28 -31.56 2.90 6.52
N THR A 29 -30.45 2.20 6.70
CA THR A 29 -29.37 2.64 7.60
C THR A 29 -28.12 3.03 6.82
N GLY A 30 -27.45 4.12 7.26
CA GLY A 30 -26.14 4.52 6.74
C GLY A 30 -25.02 3.97 7.63
N VAL A 31 -24.07 3.24 7.03
CA VAL A 31 -22.85 2.79 7.70
C VAL A 31 -21.68 3.66 7.24
N ALA A 32 -21.09 4.42 8.16
CA ALA A 32 -19.92 5.23 7.88
C ALA A 32 -18.68 4.35 7.85
N ALA A 33 -18.11 4.15 6.67
CA ALA A 33 -16.84 3.42 6.50
C ALA A 33 -15.62 4.34 6.68
N LEU A 34 -15.71 5.62 6.31
CA LEU A 34 -14.66 6.61 6.52
C LEU A 34 -15.25 7.88 7.13
N GLY A 35 -14.57 8.45 8.12
CA GLY A 35 -15.03 9.57 8.95
C GLY A 35 -14.08 10.77 8.94
N GLY A 36 -13.78 11.34 7.76
CA GLY A 36 -12.91 12.51 7.62
C GLY A 36 -11.43 12.14 7.51
N VAL A 37 -11.13 11.11 6.70
CA VAL A 37 -9.75 10.66 6.44
C VAL A 37 -8.97 11.72 5.69
N THR A 38 -7.77 12.04 6.18
CA THR A 38 -6.82 12.97 5.55
C THR A 38 -5.43 12.36 5.61
N PHE A 39 -4.80 12.17 4.46
CA PHE A 39 -3.39 11.83 4.30
C PHE A 39 -2.96 12.07 2.85
N ASP A 40 -1.66 12.09 2.63
CA ASP A 40 -1.03 12.14 1.32
C ASP A 40 -0.02 11.00 1.17
N VAL A 41 0.31 10.66 -0.08
CA VAL A 41 1.34 9.69 -0.44
C VAL A 41 2.20 10.29 -1.53
N ALA A 42 3.52 10.23 -1.35
CA ALA A 42 4.48 10.72 -2.31
C ALA A 42 4.61 9.77 -3.52
N ARG A 43 5.06 10.30 -4.64
CA ARG A 43 5.40 9.49 -5.82
C ARG A 43 6.53 8.51 -5.50
N GLY A 44 6.36 7.24 -5.86
CA GLY A 44 7.31 6.17 -5.61
C GLY A 44 7.36 5.67 -4.16
N GLU A 45 6.50 6.21 -3.27
CA GLU A 45 6.41 5.76 -1.88
C GLU A 45 5.66 4.43 -1.77
N PHE A 46 6.14 3.54 -0.91
CA PHE A 46 5.41 2.34 -0.51
C PHE A 46 4.76 2.58 0.86
N VAL A 47 3.43 2.72 0.89
CA VAL A 47 2.65 2.98 2.12
C VAL A 47 1.82 1.77 2.49
N ALA A 48 1.84 1.39 3.76
CA ALA A 48 0.93 0.41 4.34
C ALA A 48 -0.18 1.10 5.15
N VAL A 49 -1.44 0.73 4.91
CA VAL A 49 -2.59 1.12 5.74
C VAL A 49 -3.00 -0.07 6.58
N VAL A 50 -2.80 0.03 7.89
CA VAL A 50 -3.10 -1.05 8.83
C VAL A 50 -4.33 -0.74 9.67
N GLY A 51 -5.06 -1.79 10.05
CA GLY A 51 -6.21 -1.66 10.93
C GLY A 51 -7.02 -2.96 11.01
N PRO A 52 -7.92 -3.07 11.99
CA PRO A 52 -8.77 -4.24 12.15
C PRO A 52 -9.71 -4.43 10.94
N SER A 53 -10.33 -5.61 10.84
CA SER A 53 -11.37 -5.84 9.84
C SER A 53 -12.52 -4.85 10.03
N GLY A 54 -13.08 -4.34 8.93
CA GLY A 54 -14.16 -3.35 8.96
C GLY A 54 -13.73 -1.90 9.27
N SER A 55 -12.44 -1.60 9.45
CA SER A 55 -11.99 -0.23 9.73
C SER A 55 -12.07 0.73 8.53
N GLY A 56 -12.39 0.25 7.32
CA GLY A 56 -12.51 1.07 6.11
C GLY A 56 -11.32 0.97 5.15
N LYS A 57 -10.36 0.03 5.35
CA LYS A 57 -9.17 -0.14 4.50
C LYS A 57 -9.50 -0.33 3.03
N SER A 58 -10.36 -1.29 2.70
CA SER A 58 -10.78 -1.54 1.30
C SER A 58 -11.57 -0.35 0.72
N SER A 59 -12.26 0.44 1.56
CA SER A 59 -12.90 1.67 1.10
C SER A 59 -11.87 2.71 0.64
N ILE A 60 -10.72 2.83 1.32
CA ILE A 60 -9.61 3.69 0.85
C ILE A 60 -9.12 3.22 -0.51
N LEU A 61 -8.85 1.91 -0.69
CA LEU A 61 -8.41 1.37 -1.97
C LEU A 61 -9.44 1.62 -3.09
N ASN A 62 -10.72 1.41 -2.80
CA ASN A 62 -11.79 1.64 -3.78
C ASN A 62 -11.88 3.11 -4.21
N LEU A 63 -11.72 4.05 -3.28
CA LEU A 63 -11.74 5.47 -3.58
C LEU A 63 -10.51 5.91 -4.38
N VAL A 64 -9.29 5.53 -3.94
CA VAL A 64 -8.05 5.83 -4.66
C VAL A 64 -8.02 5.15 -6.02
N GLY A 65 -8.59 3.95 -6.14
CA GLY A 65 -8.71 3.22 -7.39
C GLY A 65 -9.79 3.71 -8.35
N GLY A 66 -10.60 4.70 -7.95
CA GLY A 66 -11.72 5.19 -8.76
C GLY A 66 -12.80 4.13 -9.00
N LEU A 67 -12.92 3.15 -8.11
CA LEU A 67 -14.00 2.15 -8.14
C LEU A 67 -15.25 2.65 -7.41
N ASP A 68 -15.06 3.64 -6.55
CA ASP A 68 -16.12 4.27 -5.77
C ASP A 68 -15.85 5.78 -5.64
N ARG A 69 -16.84 6.55 -5.21
CA ARG A 69 -16.74 7.99 -5.01
C ARG A 69 -16.86 8.35 -3.54
N PRO A 70 -16.16 9.38 -3.05
CA PRO A 70 -16.35 9.85 -1.68
C PRO A 70 -17.76 10.41 -1.52
N THR A 71 -18.33 10.28 -0.31
CA THR A 71 -19.60 10.93 0.05
C THR A 71 -19.39 12.42 0.30
N ALA A 72 -18.21 12.80 0.85
CA ALA A 72 -17.75 14.17 1.01
C ALA A 72 -16.22 14.18 1.12
N GLY A 73 -15.61 15.36 0.96
CA GLY A 73 -14.16 15.54 0.86
C GLY A 73 -13.67 15.34 -0.57
N SER A 74 -12.35 15.29 -0.76
CA SER A 74 -11.72 15.12 -2.08
C SER A 74 -10.69 13.99 -2.08
N VAL A 75 -10.60 13.29 -3.21
CA VAL A 75 -9.59 12.28 -3.50
C VAL A 75 -8.89 12.67 -4.80
N GLU A 76 -7.64 13.08 -4.67
CA GLU A 76 -6.81 13.47 -5.81
C GLU A 76 -5.71 12.44 -6.02
N VAL A 77 -5.55 11.98 -7.26
CA VAL A 77 -4.49 11.04 -7.66
C VAL A 77 -3.86 11.50 -8.96
N ALA A 78 -2.55 11.68 -8.97
CA ALA A 78 -1.80 12.13 -10.13
C ALA A 78 -2.41 13.40 -10.80
N GLY A 79 -2.86 14.36 -9.98
CA GLY A 79 -3.50 15.62 -10.42
C GLY A 79 -4.95 15.50 -10.85
N HIS A 80 -5.61 14.34 -10.67
CA HIS A 80 -7.02 14.13 -10.99
C HIS A 80 -7.88 14.07 -9.73
N ASP A 81 -8.86 14.97 -9.57
CA ASP A 81 -9.90 14.86 -8.54
C ASP A 81 -10.94 13.79 -8.97
N LEU A 82 -10.81 12.59 -8.39
CA LEU A 82 -11.63 11.42 -8.77
C LEU A 82 -13.12 11.61 -8.47
N GLY A 83 -13.47 12.50 -7.54
CA GLY A 83 -14.86 12.83 -7.24
C GLY A 83 -15.58 13.56 -8.38
N ARG A 84 -14.81 14.24 -9.25
CA ARG A 84 -15.32 15.08 -10.35
C ARG A 84 -15.26 14.43 -11.73
N LEU A 85 -14.49 13.34 -11.87
CA LEU A 85 -14.37 12.64 -13.16
C LEU A 85 -15.70 11.99 -13.55
N SER A 86 -16.03 12.01 -14.85
CA SER A 86 -17.08 11.20 -15.44
C SER A 86 -16.75 9.70 -15.37
N ASP A 87 -17.70 8.84 -15.63
CA ASP A 87 -17.47 7.39 -15.60
C ASP A 87 -16.52 6.93 -16.73
N GLU A 88 -16.54 7.64 -17.86
CA GLU A 88 -15.60 7.41 -18.97
C GLU A 88 -14.17 7.79 -18.57
N GLU A 89 -13.97 8.96 -17.95
CA GLU A 89 -12.69 9.42 -17.44
C GLU A 89 -12.16 8.50 -16.32
N LEU A 90 -13.03 8.04 -15.41
CA LEU A 90 -12.65 7.04 -14.40
C LEU A 90 -12.23 5.70 -15.03
N THR A 91 -12.87 5.30 -16.14
CA THR A 91 -12.46 4.09 -16.86
C THR A 91 -11.09 4.25 -17.48
N LYS A 92 -10.81 5.41 -18.09
CA LYS A 92 -9.49 5.75 -18.61
C LYS A 92 -8.43 5.81 -17.48
N TYR A 93 -8.78 6.48 -16.36
CA TYR A 93 -7.92 6.57 -15.18
C TYR A 93 -7.53 5.19 -14.67
N ARG A 94 -8.48 4.27 -14.45
CA ARG A 94 -8.20 2.89 -14.00
C ARG A 94 -7.30 2.15 -14.97
N LYS A 95 -7.55 2.26 -16.27
CA LYS A 95 -6.73 1.61 -17.30
C LYS A 95 -5.29 2.08 -17.33
N GLU A 96 -5.06 3.39 -17.16
CA GLU A 96 -3.76 4.01 -17.42
C GLU A 96 -2.95 4.26 -16.14
N ARG A 97 -3.62 4.43 -14.98
CA ARG A 97 -2.97 4.92 -13.76
C ARG A 97 -2.97 3.94 -12.60
N VAL A 98 -3.82 2.92 -12.63
CA VAL A 98 -4.04 2.04 -11.47
C VAL A 98 -3.73 0.59 -11.81
N GLY A 99 -2.96 -0.06 -10.94
CA GLY A 99 -2.84 -1.51 -10.88
C GLY A 99 -3.52 -2.02 -9.62
N PHE A 100 -4.25 -3.13 -9.71
CA PHE A 100 -4.87 -3.76 -8.55
C PHE A 100 -4.27 -5.13 -8.28
N VAL A 101 -4.02 -5.42 -7.00
CA VAL A 101 -3.73 -6.75 -6.47
C VAL A 101 -4.77 -7.06 -5.40
N TRP A 102 -5.76 -7.89 -5.75
CA TRP A 102 -6.87 -8.22 -4.88
C TRP A 102 -6.52 -9.33 -3.91
N GLN A 103 -7.19 -9.32 -2.77
CA GLN A 103 -7.17 -10.44 -1.82
C GLN A 103 -7.66 -11.72 -2.51
N GLY A 104 -6.91 -12.79 -2.35
CA GLY A 104 -7.18 -14.08 -2.98
C GLY A 104 -6.69 -14.18 -4.42
N THR A 105 -5.84 -15.17 -4.67
CA THR A 105 -5.14 -15.34 -5.95
C THR A 105 -6.10 -15.55 -7.14
N ALA A 106 -7.24 -16.20 -6.91
CA ALA A 106 -8.24 -16.50 -7.95
C ALA A 106 -8.88 -15.25 -8.60
N ARG A 107 -8.79 -14.08 -7.97
CA ARG A 107 -9.34 -12.83 -8.51
C ARG A 107 -8.38 -12.07 -9.42
N ASN A 108 -7.10 -12.43 -9.39
CA ASN A 108 -6.05 -11.68 -10.03
C ASN A 108 -5.65 -12.25 -11.40
N LEU A 109 -5.96 -13.52 -11.66
CA LEU A 109 -5.51 -14.23 -12.83
C LEU A 109 -6.67 -14.90 -13.56
N VAL A 110 -6.63 -14.86 -14.88
CA VAL A 110 -7.57 -15.59 -15.74
C VAL A 110 -7.09 -17.06 -15.82
N PRO A 111 -7.87 -18.05 -15.33
CA PRO A 111 -7.37 -19.39 -15.03
C PRO A 111 -7.00 -20.22 -16.26
N TYR A 112 -7.52 -19.88 -17.44
CA TYR A 112 -7.27 -20.58 -18.72
C TYR A 112 -6.23 -19.89 -19.61
N LEU A 113 -5.64 -18.78 -19.17
CA LEU A 113 -4.52 -18.11 -19.81
C LEU A 113 -3.21 -18.48 -19.10
N SER A 114 -2.14 -18.65 -19.87
CA SER A 114 -0.79 -18.77 -19.31
C SER A 114 -0.38 -17.52 -18.55
N LEU A 115 0.68 -17.61 -17.77
CA LEU A 115 1.21 -16.46 -17.04
C LEU A 115 1.56 -15.29 -17.96
N ALA A 116 2.25 -15.58 -19.06
CA ALA A 116 2.60 -14.56 -20.05
C ALA A 116 1.37 -13.90 -20.67
N GLU A 117 0.32 -14.68 -20.97
CA GLU A 117 -0.94 -14.14 -21.49
C GLU A 117 -1.70 -13.33 -20.46
N ASN A 118 -1.68 -13.73 -19.18
CA ASN A 118 -2.26 -12.93 -18.09
C ASN A 118 -1.59 -11.56 -17.98
N VAL A 119 -0.25 -11.50 -18.06
CA VAL A 119 0.49 -10.23 -17.99
C VAL A 119 0.32 -9.41 -19.28
N ASP A 120 0.15 -10.04 -20.45
CA ASP A 120 -0.10 -9.36 -21.73
C ASP A 120 -1.54 -8.80 -21.83
N LEU A 121 -2.50 -9.41 -21.13
CA LEU A 121 -3.92 -9.05 -21.23
C LEU A 121 -4.21 -7.55 -21.03
N PRO A 122 -3.72 -6.88 -19.96
CA PRO A 122 -3.89 -5.44 -19.80
C PRO A 122 -3.25 -4.63 -20.92
N LEU A 123 -2.14 -5.12 -21.49
CA LEU A 123 -1.40 -4.43 -22.55
C LEU A 123 -2.13 -4.45 -23.90
N LEU A 124 -3.05 -5.42 -24.13
CA LEU A 124 -3.86 -5.48 -25.36
C LEU A 124 -4.74 -4.22 -25.52
N ALA A 125 -5.08 -3.57 -24.43
CA ALA A 125 -5.86 -2.34 -24.46
C ALA A 125 -5.02 -1.07 -24.71
N THR A 126 -3.72 -1.20 -24.99
CA THR A 126 -2.79 -0.10 -25.27
C THR A 126 -2.39 -0.10 -26.74
N ASP A 127 -1.84 1.02 -27.25
CA ASP A 127 -1.35 1.14 -28.62
C ASP A 127 0.08 0.56 -28.81
N ARG A 128 0.56 -0.26 -27.88
CA ARG A 128 1.89 -0.86 -27.93
C ARG A 128 2.00 -1.92 -29.03
N SER A 129 3.14 -1.96 -29.73
CA SER A 129 3.42 -3.01 -30.69
C SER A 129 3.52 -4.40 -30.02
N VAL A 130 3.33 -5.47 -30.76
CA VAL A 130 3.47 -6.84 -30.25
C VAL A 130 4.88 -7.09 -29.69
N GLY A 131 5.91 -6.53 -30.31
CA GLY A 131 7.29 -6.66 -29.86
C GLY A 131 7.53 -5.98 -28.51
N ASP A 132 7.02 -4.77 -28.35
CA ASP A 132 7.12 -4.00 -27.09
C ASP A 132 6.37 -4.70 -25.95
N ARG A 133 5.17 -5.25 -26.24
CA ARG A 133 4.41 -6.02 -25.25
C ARG A 133 5.17 -7.26 -24.79
N ARG A 134 5.73 -8.04 -25.71
CA ARG A 134 6.53 -9.23 -25.37
C ARG A 134 7.74 -8.89 -24.51
N THR A 135 8.43 -7.81 -24.83
CA THR A 135 9.58 -7.31 -24.04
C THR A 135 9.13 -6.93 -22.64
N ARG A 136 7.99 -6.20 -22.53
CA ARG A 136 7.41 -5.80 -21.24
C ARG A 136 6.98 -7.00 -20.41
N VAL A 137 6.26 -7.96 -20.98
CA VAL A 137 5.84 -9.20 -20.31
C VAL A 137 7.05 -9.95 -19.74
N ARG A 138 8.11 -10.13 -20.55
CA ARG A 138 9.33 -10.79 -20.09
C ARG A 138 9.97 -10.06 -18.91
N GLY A 139 10.14 -8.75 -19.00
CA GLY A 139 10.74 -7.95 -17.92
C GLY A 139 9.93 -7.98 -16.62
N LEU A 140 8.59 -8.02 -16.72
CA LEU A 140 7.74 -8.13 -15.53
C LEU A 140 7.78 -9.53 -14.90
N LEU A 141 7.80 -10.58 -15.70
CA LEU A 141 7.96 -11.94 -15.17
C LEU A 141 9.34 -12.15 -14.55
N ASP A 142 10.37 -11.49 -15.08
CA ASP A 142 11.72 -11.49 -14.52
C ASP A 142 11.76 -10.75 -13.16
N LEU A 143 11.15 -9.57 -13.09
CA LEU A 143 11.02 -8.79 -11.86
C LEU A 143 10.43 -9.60 -10.70
N VAL A 144 9.40 -10.41 -10.99
CA VAL A 144 8.72 -11.22 -9.97
C VAL A 144 9.30 -12.64 -9.82
N GLY A 145 10.40 -12.97 -10.54
CA GLY A 145 11.08 -14.25 -10.48
C GLY A 145 10.25 -15.42 -11.03
N LEU A 146 9.53 -15.20 -12.15
CA LEU A 146 8.64 -16.19 -12.77
C LEU A 146 8.91 -16.40 -14.28
N SER A 147 10.08 -16.00 -14.77
CA SER A 147 10.45 -16.16 -16.19
C SER A 147 10.34 -17.60 -16.68
N ASP A 148 10.77 -18.57 -15.87
CA ASP A 148 10.72 -20.01 -16.18
C ASP A 148 9.29 -20.59 -16.14
N ARG A 149 8.33 -19.80 -15.63
CA ARG A 149 6.92 -20.17 -15.51
C ARG A 149 6.01 -19.48 -16.53
N ALA A 150 6.57 -18.71 -17.47
CA ALA A 150 5.81 -17.90 -18.42
C ALA A 150 4.69 -18.65 -19.15
N GLY A 151 4.91 -19.93 -19.51
CA GLY A 151 3.93 -20.81 -20.17
C GLY A 151 3.00 -21.56 -19.21
N SER A 152 3.19 -21.47 -17.90
CA SER A 152 2.38 -22.19 -16.91
C SER A 152 0.99 -21.56 -16.77
N LEU A 153 -0.02 -22.41 -16.53
CA LEU A 153 -1.37 -21.96 -16.18
C LEU A 153 -1.44 -21.66 -14.66
N PRO A 154 -2.30 -20.75 -14.20
CA PRO A 154 -2.39 -20.37 -12.79
C PRO A 154 -2.53 -21.55 -11.82
N TRP A 155 -3.32 -22.55 -12.14
CA TRP A 155 -3.52 -23.74 -11.30
C TRP A 155 -2.29 -24.65 -11.15
N MET A 156 -1.24 -24.44 -11.99
CA MET A 156 0.04 -25.15 -11.91
C MET A 156 1.03 -24.45 -10.96
N LEU A 157 0.66 -23.33 -10.38
CA LEU A 157 1.50 -22.48 -9.56
C LEU A 157 1.11 -22.56 -8.09
N SER A 158 2.09 -22.41 -7.19
CA SER A 158 1.85 -22.19 -5.77
C SER A 158 1.10 -20.85 -5.54
N GLY A 159 0.44 -20.71 -4.39
CA GLY A 159 -0.24 -19.45 -4.02
C GLY A 159 0.69 -18.23 -4.07
N GLY A 160 1.94 -18.38 -3.59
CA GLY A 160 2.92 -17.31 -3.66
C GLY A 160 3.37 -16.97 -5.09
N GLU A 161 3.49 -17.96 -5.99
CA GLU A 161 3.76 -17.72 -7.41
C GLU A 161 2.59 -17.00 -8.09
N GLN A 162 1.34 -17.43 -7.80
CA GLN A 162 0.15 -16.75 -8.31
C GLN A 162 0.06 -15.30 -7.83
N GLN A 163 0.40 -15.04 -6.59
CA GLN A 163 0.38 -13.68 -6.03
C GLN A 163 1.46 -12.79 -6.65
N ARG A 164 2.68 -13.32 -6.85
CA ARG A 164 3.72 -12.59 -7.61
C ARG A 164 3.32 -12.34 -9.06
N ALA A 165 2.65 -13.28 -9.70
CA ALA A 165 2.07 -13.07 -11.02
C ALA A 165 1.02 -11.95 -11.03
N ALA A 166 0.17 -11.87 -10.00
CA ALA A 166 -0.79 -10.78 -9.84
C ALA A 166 -0.10 -9.41 -9.75
N VAL A 167 1.06 -9.32 -9.08
CA VAL A 167 1.87 -8.10 -9.07
C VAL A 167 2.36 -7.74 -10.47
N ALA A 168 2.84 -8.73 -11.25
CA ALA A 168 3.27 -8.50 -12.62
C ALA A 168 2.12 -8.01 -13.53
N VAL A 169 0.91 -8.58 -13.37
CA VAL A 169 -0.31 -8.12 -14.07
C VAL A 169 -0.66 -6.69 -13.69
N ALA A 170 -0.64 -6.37 -12.39
CA ALA A 170 -0.93 -5.02 -11.90
C ALA A 170 0.05 -3.96 -12.45
N LEU A 171 1.32 -4.34 -12.66
CA LEU A 171 2.37 -3.46 -13.19
C LEU A 171 2.39 -3.35 -14.74
N ALA A 172 1.58 -4.13 -15.44
CA ALA A 172 1.66 -4.25 -16.91
C ALA A 172 1.59 -2.90 -17.62
N ASN A 173 0.59 -2.08 -17.31
CA ASN A 173 0.36 -0.78 -17.96
C ASN A 173 1.24 0.37 -17.42
N MET A 174 2.26 0.08 -16.61
CA MET A 174 3.08 1.11 -15.92
C MET A 174 2.21 2.09 -15.10
N PRO A 175 1.43 1.57 -14.16
CA PRO A 175 0.53 2.42 -13.39
C PRO A 175 1.30 3.40 -12.52
N SER A 176 0.69 4.57 -12.25
CA SER A 176 1.21 5.53 -11.29
C SER A 176 1.09 5.00 -9.86
N VAL A 177 0.04 4.23 -9.59
CA VAL A 177 -0.23 3.63 -8.27
C VAL A 177 -0.66 2.18 -8.39
N VAL A 178 -0.11 1.32 -7.54
CA VAL A 178 -0.57 -0.06 -7.30
C VAL A 178 -1.29 -0.11 -5.96
N LEU A 179 -2.49 -0.67 -5.96
CA LEU A 179 -3.37 -0.85 -4.80
C LEU A 179 -3.43 -2.34 -4.46
N ALA A 180 -2.98 -2.71 -3.28
CA ALA A 180 -2.90 -4.10 -2.86
C ALA A 180 -3.77 -4.35 -1.62
N ASP A 181 -4.76 -5.24 -1.75
CA ASP A 181 -5.65 -5.65 -0.65
C ASP A 181 -5.17 -6.97 -0.07
N GLU A 182 -4.63 -6.95 1.15
CA GLU A 182 -4.13 -8.11 1.90
C GLU A 182 -3.23 -9.05 1.07
N PRO A 183 -2.20 -8.55 0.37
CA PRO A 183 -1.49 -9.31 -0.66
C PRO A 183 -0.67 -10.49 -0.13
N THR A 184 -0.47 -10.60 1.18
CA THR A 184 0.32 -11.66 1.82
C THR A 184 -0.49 -12.56 2.76
N ALA A 185 -1.80 -12.32 2.93
CA ALA A 185 -2.62 -12.95 3.98
C ALA A 185 -2.73 -14.48 3.89
N GLU A 186 -2.60 -15.06 2.69
CA GLU A 186 -2.74 -16.52 2.45
C GLU A 186 -1.40 -17.20 2.14
N LEU A 187 -0.27 -16.50 2.43
CA LEU A 187 1.07 -16.96 2.07
C LEU A 187 1.90 -17.34 3.29
N ASP A 188 2.80 -18.29 3.09
CA ASP A 188 3.90 -18.50 4.03
C ASP A 188 4.84 -17.28 4.05
N SER A 189 5.61 -17.13 5.14
CA SER A 189 6.48 -15.97 5.35
C SER A 189 7.47 -15.73 4.22
N ALA A 190 8.07 -16.79 3.64
CA ALA A 190 9.04 -16.66 2.57
C ALA A 190 8.40 -16.24 1.24
N SER A 191 7.18 -16.70 0.96
CA SER A 191 6.40 -16.30 -0.21
C SER A 191 5.87 -14.88 -0.06
N GLY A 192 5.41 -14.51 1.13
CA GLY A 192 4.99 -13.15 1.47
C GLY A 192 6.12 -12.14 1.29
N GLU A 193 7.31 -12.44 1.80
CA GLU A 193 8.49 -11.58 1.63
C GLU A 193 8.80 -11.29 0.17
N ARG A 194 8.79 -12.31 -0.70
CA ARG A 194 9.02 -12.13 -2.14
C ARG A 194 7.98 -11.25 -2.84
N VAL A 195 6.73 -11.26 -2.37
CA VAL A 195 5.69 -10.35 -2.87
C VAL A 195 6.00 -8.91 -2.47
N LEU A 196 6.43 -8.68 -1.22
CA LEU A 196 6.80 -7.35 -0.72
C LEU A 196 8.07 -6.82 -1.40
N GLU A 197 9.04 -7.68 -1.68
CA GLU A 197 10.23 -7.34 -2.49
C GLU A 197 9.84 -6.91 -3.90
N ALA A 198 8.87 -7.58 -4.55
CA ALA A 198 8.38 -7.18 -5.86
C ALA A 198 7.72 -5.79 -5.85
N PHE A 199 6.98 -5.43 -4.79
CA PHE A 199 6.46 -4.07 -4.63
C PHE A 199 7.57 -3.03 -4.44
N ARG A 200 8.59 -3.34 -3.63
CA ARG A 200 9.74 -2.44 -3.46
C ARG A 200 10.50 -2.25 -4.77
N ALA A 201 10.73 -3.31 -5.52
CA ALA A 201 11.35 -3.23 -6.85
C ALA A 201 10.51 -2.37 -7.81
N ALA A 202 9.17 -2.48 -7.77
CA ALA A 202 8.31 -1.64 -8.58
C ALA A 202 8.42 -0.15 -8.23
N CYS A 203 8.57 0.19 -6.94
CA CYS A 203 8.82 1.56 -6.50
C CYS A 203 10.18 2.06 -7.00
N ALA A 204 11.24 1.27 -6.81
CA ALA A 204 12.61 1.65 -7.15
C ALA A 204 12.85 1.74 -8.67
N ASP A 205 12.39 0.74 -9.43
CA ASP A 205 12.72 0.61 -10.86
C ASP A 205 11.77 1.40 -11.76
N PHE A 206 10.50 1.56 -11.36
CA PHE A 206 9.48 2.20 -12.18
C PHE A 206 8.92 3.50 -11.59
N GLY A 207 9.30 3.87 -10.36
CA GLY A 207 8.73 5.00 -9.65
C GLY A 207 7.23 4.84 -9.37
N THR A 208 6.73 3.60 -9.37
CA THR A 208 5.35 3.28 -9.05
C THR A 208 5.10 3.46 -7.56
N THR A 209 4.05 4.18 -7.20
CA THR A 209 3.62 4.29 -5.80
C THR A 209 2.83 3.03 -5.41
N VAL A 210 3.02 2.50 -4.21
CA VAL A 210 2.27 1.34 -3.71
C VAL A 210 1.49 1.71 -2.46
N ILE A 211 0.19 1.41 -2.46
CA ILE A 211 -0.66 1.49 -1.26
C ILE A 211 -1.16 0.09 -0.96
N MET A 212 -0.63 -0.49 0.11
CA MET A 212 -1.02 -1.82 0.60
C MET A 212 -1.92 -1.66 1.82
N VAL A 213 -3.06 -2.35 1.85
CA VAL A 213 -3.82 -2.50 3.08
C VAL A 213 -3.60 -3.89 3.65
N THR A 214 -3.38 -3.96 4.96
CA THR A 214 -3.15 -5.24 5.65
C THR A 214 -3.48 -5.14 7.14
N HIS A 215 -3.71 -6.27 7.77
CA HIS A 215 -3.75 -6.39 9.23
C HIS A 215 -2.44 -6.98 9.78
N ASP A 216 -1.54 -7.44 8.91
CA ASP A 216 -0.23 -7.98 9.29
C ASP A 216 0.77 -6.84 9.48
N LEU A 217 1.22 -6.66 10.73
CA LEU A 217 2.19 -5.63 11.10
C LEU A 217 3.60 -5.94 10.59
N LEU A 218 3.95 -7.22 10.39
CA LEU A 218 5.25 -7.59 9.84
C LEU A 218 5.32 -7.23 8.35
N ALA A 219 4.26 -7.50 7.60
CA ALA A 219 4.15 -7.06 6.22
C ALA A 219 4.17 -5.52 6.12
N ALA A 220 3.44 -4.83 7.01
CA ALA A 220 3.39 -3.37 7.04
C ALA A 220 4.75 -2.73 7.36
N ALA A 221 5.59 -3.38 8.18
CA ALA A 221 6.94 -2.91 8.51
C ALA A 221 7.89 -2.90 7.28
N ARG A 222 7.52 -3.53 6.17
CA ARG A 222 8.25 -3.49 4.91
C ARG A 222 7.94 -2.26 4.05
N ALA A 223 6.90 -1.50 4.38
CA ALA A 223 6.58 -0.24 3.73
C ALA A 223 7.49 0.90 4.25
N ASP A 224 7.61 1.97 3.48
CA ASP A 224 8.37 3.16 3.88
C ASP A 224 7.64 3.91 5.01
N ARG A 225 6.30 3.84 5.01
CA ARG A 225 5.45 4.46 6.02
C ARG A 225 4.19 3.64 6.28
N THR A 226 3.76 3.62 7.54
CA THR A 226 2.53 2.95 7.96
C THR A 226 1.50 3.95 8.47
N LEU A 227 0.28 3.86 7.95
CA LEU A 227 -0.89 4.63 8.40
C LEU A 227 -1.83 3.71 9.18
N ARG A 228 -2.23 4.10 10.37
CA ARG A 228 -3.17 3.31 11.18
C ARG A 228 -4.60 3.80 10.99
N LEU A 229 -5.47 2.95 10.46
CA LEU A 229 -6.89 3.23 10.27
C LEU A 229 -7.71 2.54 11.36
N LEU A 230 -8.39 3.34 12.18
CA LEU A 230 -9.29 2.86 13.25
C LEU A 230 -10.63 3.61 13.14
N ASP A 231 -11.73 2.87 13.12
CA ASP A 231 -13.10 3.41 13.05
C ASP A 231 -13.26 4.46 11.95
N GLY A 232 -12.73 4.15 10.76
CA GLY A 232 -12.79 5.02 9.58
C GLY A 232 -11.96 6.29 9.67
N ARG A 233 -10.98 6.39 10.59
CA ARG A 233 -10.12 7.55 10.79
C ARG A 233 -8.66 7.17 10.82
N ILE A 234 -7.82 7.96 10.18
CA ILE A 234 -6.37 7.83 10.35
C ILE A 234 -6.01 8.30 11.77
N ARG A 235 -5.36 7.42 12.50
CA ARG A 235 -4.74 7.73 13.77
C ARG A 235 -3.25 7.85 13.53
N HIS A 236 -2.68 8.99 13.81
CA HIS A 236 -1.23 9.13 13.91
C HIS A 236 -0.80 8.24 15.07
N THR A 237 -0.19 7.11 14.75
CA THR A 237 0.58 6.37 15.74
C THR A 237 1.99 6.92 15.56
N PRO A 238 2.65 7.38 16.61
CA PRO A 238 4.08 7.59 16.56
C PRO A 238 4.69 6.33 15.98
N GLN A 239 5.59 6.47 15.00
CA GLN A 239 6.31 5.29 14.47
C GLN A 239 6.92 4.57 15.68
N PRO A 240 6.82 3.22 15.77
CA PRO A 240 7.50 2.53 16.85
C PRO A 240 8.99 2.86 16.77
N GLY A 241 9.59 3.25 17.89
CA GLY A 241 11.02 3.40 17.96
C GLY A 241 11.67 2.07 17.56
N HIS A 242 12.77 2.11 16.84
CA HIS A 242 13.54 0.93 16.47
C HIS A 242 14.95 1.03 17.06
N VAL A 243 15.59 -0.09 17.26
CA VAL A 243 16.99 -0.15 17.66
C VAL A 243 17.83 -0.14 16.41
N ASP A 244 18.75 0.82 16.27
CA ASP A 244 19.67 0.91 15.15
C ASP A 244 20.77 -0.17 15.23
N GLU A 245 21.59 -0.28 14.18
CA GLU A 245 22.70 -1.24 14.12
C GLU A 245 23.74 -1.05 15.24
N SER A 246 23.78 0.12 15.87
CA SER A 246 24.65 0.47 16.99
C SER A 246 24.03 0.16 18.35
N GLY A 247 22.79 -0.34 18.39
CA GLY A 247 22.07 -0.67 19.61
C GLY A 247 21.36 0.52 20.28
N ASN A 248 21.24 1.67 19.59
CA ASN A 248 20.53 2.84 20.11
C ASN A 248 19.05 2.79 19.74
N LEU A 249 18.17 3.11 20.70
CA LEU A 249 16.75 3.26 20.45
C LEU A 249 16.48 4.57 19.70
N VAL A 250 16.12 4.48 18.43
CA VAL A 250 15.67 5.62 17.63
C VAL A 250 14.20 5.85 17.90
N VAL A 251 13.86 6.96 18.52
CA VAL A 251 12.49 7.37 18.85
C VAL A 251 12.07 8.48 17.91
N PRO A 252 10.90 8.40 17.25
CA PRO A 252 10.41 9.45 16.38
C PRO A 252 10.32 10.80 17.08
N GLU A 253 10.60 11.89 16.36
CA GLU A 253 10.63 13.24 16.90
C GLU A 253 9.29 13.67 17.52
N GLU A 254 8.18 13.19 16.97
CA GLU A 254 6.83 13.41 17.49
C GLU A 254 6.66 12.81 18.91
N VAL A 255 7.22 11.62 19.13
CA VAL A 255 7.22 10.97 20.45
C VAL A 255 8.14 11.71 21.40
N LEU A 256 9.33 12.11 20.94
CA LEU A 256 10.27 12.92 21.72
C LEU A 256 9.64 14.26 22.12
N SER A 257 8.98 14.93 21.18
CA SER A 257 8.27 16.19 21.45
C SER A 257 7.14 16.02 22.46
N ALA A 258 6.35 14.93 22.35
CA ALA A 258 5.28 14.62 23.30
C ALA A 258 5.80 14.26 24.70
N LEU A 259 7.03 13.78 24.81
CA LEU A 259 7.68 13.39 26.05
C LEU A 259 8.62 14.47 26.62
N ALA A 260 8.88 15.54 25.86
CA ALA A 260 9.80 16.60 26.25
C ALA A 260 9.43 17.20 27.63
N GLY A 261 10.44 17.43 28.46
CA GLY A 261 10.28 17.98 29.80
C GLY A 261 9.65 17.03 30.83
N SER A 262 9.53 15.74 30.52
CA SER A 262 9.00 14.74 31.45
C SER A 262 10.10 13.75 31.89
N GLU A 263 10.06 13.30 33.13
CA GLU A 263 10.81 12.11 33.54
C GLU A 263 10.20 10.88 32.86
N LEU A 264 11.06 10.04 32.27
CA LEU A 264 10.64 8.87 31.51
C LEU A 264 10.90 7.60 32.32
N GLU A 265 9.95 6.69 32.30
CA GLU A 265 10.08 5.34 32.79
C GLU A 265 10.16 4.40 31.59
N VAL A 266 11.23 3.61 31.54
CA VAL A 266 11.49 2.63 30.46
C VAL A 266 11.30 1.24 31.03
N GLU A 267 10.38 0.50 30.47
CA GLU A 267 10.09 -0.88 30.82
C GLU A 267 10.41 -1.80 29.62
N VAL A 268 11.17 -2.83 29.85
CA VAL A 268 11.47 -3.86 28.83
C VAL A 268 10.77 -5.15 29.24
N ALA A 269 9.78 -5.59 28.45
CA ALA A 269 9.04 -6.81 28.70
C ALA A 269 8.76 -7.52 27.37
N GLU A 270 9.00 -8.83 27.35
CA GLU A 270 8.68 -9.74 26.22
C GLU A 270 9.18 -9.27 24.84
N GLY A 271 10.36 -8.60 24.80
CA GLY A 271 10.93 -8.10 23.54
C GLY A 271 10.38 -6.74 23.11
N GLU A 272 9.53 -6.11 23.90
CA GLU A 272 9.03 -4.75 23.68
C GLU A 272 9.70 -3.76 24.65
N VAL A 273 10.03 -2.56 24.14
CA VAL A 273 10.45 -1.42 24.97
C VAL A 273 9.29 -0.46 25.09
N ARG A 274 8.81 -0.24 26.31
CA ARG A 274 7.72 0.70 26.61
C ARG A 274 8.27 1.91 27.33
N ILE A 275 8.05 3.09 26.75
CA ILE A 275 8.45 4.38 27.32
C ILE A 275 7.18 5.12 27.75
N ARG A 276 7.12 5.53 29.02
CA ARG A 276 5.98 6.31 29.55
C ARG A 276 6.49 7.49 30.36
N LYS A 277 5.64 8.51 30.45
CA LYS A 277 5.87 9.58 31.43
C LYS A 277 5.74 9.01 32.83
N ARG A 278 6.73 9.28 33.68
CA ARG A 278 6.63 8.96 35.11
C ARG A 278 5.49 9.76 35.71
N ARG A 279 4.52 9.08 36.32
CA ARG A 279 3.46 9.76 37.08
C ARG A 279 4.08 10.31 38.35
N GLU A 280 3.96 11.61 38.57
CA GLU A 280 4.24 12.18 39.90
C GLU A 280 3.33 11.49 40.91
N GLN A 281 3.92 10.71 41.83
CA GLN A 281 3.20 10.29 43.01
C GLN A 281 2.93 11.54 43.82
N LYS A 282 1.68 12.02 43.82
CA LYS A 282 1.22 12.97 44.82
C LYS A 282 1.20 12.20 46.12
N TYR A 283 2.23 12.45 46.94
CA TYR A 283 2.16 12.13 48.35
C TYR A 283 1.06 13.01 48.98
N GLY A 284 -0.04 12.39 49.37
CA GLY A 284 -1.11 12.95 50.17
C GLY A 284 -0.76 12.83 51.65
#